data_b505871dbf5e601c74ded8dc39812399
#
_entry.id   b505871dbf5e601c74ded8dc39812399
#
_cell.length_a   1.000
_cell.length_b   1.000
_cell.length_c   1.000
_cell.angle_alpha   90.00
_cell.angle_beta   90.00
_cell.angle_gamma   90.00
#
_symmetry.space_group_name_H-M   'P 1'
#
loop_
_entity.id
_entity.type
_entity.pdbx_description
1 polymer ?
#
loop_
_entity_poly.entity_id
_entity_poly.type
_entity_poly.pdbx_seq_one_letter_code
_entity_poly.pdbx_strand_id
1 'polypeptide(L)'
;MKIKQLLFIAFVTVLTHECSSSGKIPVVISKEIKDTLSQKIQDTVAINSIHEIDHSKTDTFLVNILREYPQFFDSILKYRKAWNVQIIYTEINRDKTNNPHFTDHYFNVDPGKYFYPASTVKLPVALLALQKLNELSNRGITKNTSMITEAGYGGQAATYNDPQTVDGRPTIESYIKRIFLVSDNEAFNRLYEFLGQEYINKKLHEKGYDDAQILHRLDIFLSEDENRHTNPIEFLDSNNSVLYSQPLIFNKEIYSERHDALGKAYYSSGELINGPMNFSKKNRISLEDLHHILRSVLFPGSVPASQRFNLTPGDYELVQKYMSGFPSESMYPSYDSAEYPDAYAKFLMYGSQKEPLPKNIRIFNKVGDAYGQLIDIAYVTDLDKKIEFFLSATIYCNSNGTLNDDTYDYDTIGLPFMKNLGQAIYHHELKRKRRYLPDLSLFKLTYDK
;
A
#
# COMPACT_ATOMS: atom_id res chain seq x y z
N MET A 1 18.50 -14.23 -30.41
CA MET A 1 19.40 -13.16 -30.94
C MET A 1 19.76 -12.28 -29.74
N LYS A 2 21.05 -12.29 -29.34
CA LYS A 2 21.51 -11.66 -28.11
C LYS A 2 21.62 -10.13 -28.32
N ILE A 3 20.95 -9.34 -27.49
CA ILE A 3 21.19 -7.89 -27.41
C ILE A 3 21.96 -7.62 -26.10
N LYS A 4 23.12 -7.01 -26.28
CA LYS A 4 24.09 -6.65 -25.24
C LYS A 4 23.59 -5.41 -24.47
N GLN A 5 23.53 -5.52 -23.15
CA GLN A 5 23.48 -4.35 -22.26
C GLN A 5 24.83 -3.65 -22.24
N LEU A 6 24.84 -2.35 -22.49
CA LEU A 6 26.00 -1.48 -22.26
C LEU A 6 25.88 -0.88 -20.85
N LEU A 7 26.75 -1.33 -19.96
CA LEU A 7 26.99 -0.67 -18.67
C LEU A 7 27.81 0.61 -18.89
N PHE A 8 27.30 1.74 -18.42
CA PHE A 8 28.10 2.96 -18.21
C PHE A 8 28.55 3.01 -16.74
N ILE A 9 29.80 2.71 -16.50
CA ILE A 9 30.44 2.84 -15.18
C ILE A 9 31.04 4.25 -15.10
N ALA A 10 30.51 5.10 -14.24
CA ALA A 10 31.16 6.35 -13.86
C ALA A 10 32.06 6.08 -12.65
N PHE A 11 33.37 6.18 -12.86
CA PHE A 11 34.39 6.14 -11.80
C PHE A 11 34.32 7.41 -10.95
N VAL A 12 34.03 7.27 -9.66
CA VAL A 12 34.24 8.32 -8.66
C VAL A 12 35.46 7.91 -7.83
N THR A 13 36.54 8.66 -7.98
CA THR A 13 37.76 8.53 -7.18
C THR A 13 37.51 9.04 -5.76
N VAL A 14 37.59 8.16 -4.78
CA VAL A 14 37.52 8.53 -3.36
C VAL A 14 38.95 8.70 -2.86
N LEU A 15 39.30 9.91 -2.45
CA LEU A 15 40.48 10.21 -1.65
C LEU A 15 40.18 9.92 -0.18
N THR A 16 40.83 8.92 0.39
CA THR A 16 40.79 8.61 1.81
C THR A 16 41.66 9.57 2.60
N HIS A 17 41.06 10.26 3.57
CA HIS A 17 41.75 10.81 4.73
C HIS A 17 41.07 10.29 5.99
N GLU A 18 41.80 9.52 6.77
CA GLU A 18 41.37 9.10 8.11
C GLU A 18 41.31 10.29 9.05
N CYS A 19 40.22 10.51 9.73
CA CYS A 19 40.22 11.03 11.10
C CYS A 19 38.87 10.76 11.79
N SER A 20 38.97 10.20 12.98
CA SER A 20 37.91 9.85 13.90
C SER A 20 37.09 11.06 14.35
N SER A 21 35.78 10.97 14.29
CA SER A 21 34.82 11.46 15.30
C SER A 21 33.37 11.39 14.76
N SER A 22 32.45 11.08 15.62
CA SER A 22 31.00 11.01 15.41
C SER A 22 30.45 12.17 14.57
N GLY A 23 30.14 11.95 13.29
CA GLY A 23 29.65 12.97 12.37
C GLY A 23 28.48 12.43 11.55
N LYS A 24 27.32 13.07 11.72
CA LYS A 24 26.17 12.96 10.84
C LYS A 24 26.61 13.20 9.40
N ILE A 25 26.33 12.28 8.49
CA ILE A 25 26.58 12.49 7.06
C ILE A 25 25.44 13.35 6.52
N PRO A 26 25.68 14.59 6.10
CA PRO A 26 24.64 15.37 5.43
C PRO A 26 24.57 14.94 3.97
N VAL A 27 23.40 14.41 3.55
CA VAL A 27 23.09 14.30 2.12
C VAL A 27 22.88 15.71 1.59
N VAL A 28 23.89 16.29 0.97
CA VAL A 28 23.81 17.59 0.32
C VAL A 28 23.22 17.36 -1.08
N ILE A 29 21.92 17.65 -1.24
CA ILE A 29 21.33 17.78 -2.57
C ILE A 29 21.95 19.01 -3.22
N SER A 30 22.59 18.87 -4.39
CA SER A 30 23.27 19.97 -5.06
C SER A 30 22.31 21.11 -5.37
N LYS A 31 22.82 22.35 -5.36
CA LYS A 31 22.05 23.57 -5.64
C LYS A 31 21.36 23.48 -7.01
N GLU A 32 22.01 22.88 -8.01
CA GLU A 32 21.46 22.67 -9.36
C GLU A 32 20.20 21.80 -9.37
N ILE A 33 20.14 20.74 -8.55
CA ILE A 33 18.95 19.89 -8.44
C ILE A 33 17.80 20.69 -7.81
N LYS A 34 18.08 21.51 -6.79
CA LYS A 34 17.07 22.38 -6.16
C LYS A 34 16.52 23.42 -7.14
N ASP A 35 17.40 24.05 -7.92
CA ASP A 35 17.02 25.11 -8.86
C ASP A 35 16.25 24.54 -10.05
N THR A 36 16.63 23.37 -10.58
CA THR A 36 15.91 22.67 -11.66
C THR A 36 14.54 22.15 -11.21
N LEU A 37 14.42 21.64 -9.97
CA LEU A 37 13.14 21.24 -9.40
C LEU A 37 12.22 22.46 -9.19
N SER A 38 12.76 23.57 -8.65
CA SER A 38 11.99 24.80 -8.42
C SER A 38 11.42 25.37 -9.72
N GLN A 39 12.22 25.38 -10.80
CA GLN A 39 11.79 25.90 -12.10
C GLN A 39 10.70 24.99 -12.71
N LYS A 40 10.92 23.68 -12.74
CA LYS A 40 9.94 22.72 -13.28
C LYS A 40 8.60 22.73 -12.52
N ILE A 41 8.63 22.93 -11.19
CA ILE A 41 7.43 23.03 -10.36
C ILE A 41 6.70 24.35 -10.65
N GLN A 42 7.39 25.47 -10.85
CA GLN A 42 6.76 26.76 -11.19
C GLN A 42 6.02 26.69 -12.53
N ASP A 43 6.57 26.03 -13.53
CA ASP A 43 5.94 25.85 -14.84
C ASP A 43 4.68 24.97 -14.77
N THR A 44 4.63 24.03 -13.79
CA THR A 44 3.47 23.17 -13.58
C THR A 44 2.33 23.87 -12.83
N VAL A 45 2.64 24.80 -11.94
CA VAL A 45 1.66 25.56 -11.14
C VAL A 45 0.94 26.64 -11.96
N ALA A 46 1.58 27.15 -13.03
CA ALA A 46 1.03 28.25 -13.83
C ALA A 46 -0.17 27.87 -14.73
N ILE A 47 -0.46 26.57 -14.91
CA ILE A 47 -1.46 26.10 -15.88
C ILE A 47 -2.86 25.84 -15.28
N ASN A 48 -3.00 25.74 -13.94
CA ASN A 48 -4.27 25.37 -13.29
C ASN A 48 -4.85 26.51 -12.40
N SER A 49 -5.21 27.65 -12.96
CA SER A 49 -5.97 28.67 -12.25
C SER A 49 -7.47 28.68 -12.62
N ILE A 50 -8.14 27.57 -12.37
CA ILE A 50 -9.56 27.57 -12.03
C ILE A 50 -9.58 27.61 -10.49
N HIS A 51 -10.34 28.53 -9.90
CA HIS A 51 -10.53 28.62 -8.44
C HIS A 51 -11.31 27.40 -7.95
N GLU A 52 -10.63 26.26 -7.83
CA GLU A 52 -11.14 25.09 -7.17
C GLU A 52 -11.16 25.36 -5.67
N ILE A 53 -12.32 25.24 -5.03
CA ILE A 53 -12.45 25.41 -3.58
C ILE A 53 -11.60 24.29 -2.94
N ASP A 54 -10.64 24.69 -2.10
CA ASP A 54 -9.75 23.75 -1.40
C ASP A 54 -10.51 23.14 -0.22
N HIS A 55 -11.00 21.91 -0.39
CA HIS A 55 -11.70 21.14 0.64
C HIS A 55 -10.74 20.30 1.50
N SER A 56 -9.42 20.44 1.31
CA SER A 56 -8.44 19.61 2.00
C SER A 56 -8.39 19.90 3.51
N LYS A 57 -8.41 18.84 4.31
CA LYS A 57 -8.20 18.88 5.75
C LYS A 57 -6.70 19.08 6.03
N THR A 58 -6.37 20.11 6.80
CA THR A 58 -5.01 20.37 7.26
C THR A 58 -5.08 21.00 8.66
N ASP A 59 -4.41 20.40 9.64
CA ASP A 59 -4.28 20.94 10.97
C ASP A 59 -2.87 21.51 11.24
N THR A 60 -2.80 22.44 12.17
CA THR A 60 -1.54 23.11 12.53
C THR A 60 -0.60 22.20 13.31
N PHE A 61 -1.13 21.18 13.98
CA PHE A 61 -0.34 20.24 14.79
C PHE A 61 0.64 19.47 13.91
N LEU A 62 0.11 18.78 12.88
CA LEU A 62 0.95 18.00 11.94
C LEU A 62 1.90 18.90 11.14
N VAL A 63 1.42 20.07 10.70
CA VAL A 63 2.27 21.07 10.02
C VAL A 63 3.45 21.51 10.90
N ASN A 64 3.24 21.71 12.21
CA ASN A 64 4.32 22.10 13.12
C ASN A 64 5.36 21.01 13.28
N ILE A 65 4.96 19.73 13.37
CA ILE A 65 5.91 18.60 13.40
C ILE A 65 6.76 18.59 12.10
N LEU A 66 6.14 18.75 10.94
CA LEU A 66 6.87 18.77 9.67
C LEU A 66 7.86 19.96 9.59
N ARG A 67 7.50 21.12 10.13
CA ARG A 67 8.36 22.32 10.18
C ARG A 67 9.57 22.17 11.09
N GLU A 68 9.60 21.22 12.02
CA GLU A 68 10.81 20.90 12.80
C GLU A 68 11.94 20.33 11.91
N TYR A 69 11.62 19.88 10.70
CA TYR A 69 12.56 19.25 9.75
C TYR A 69 12.50 19.93 8.38
N PRO A 70 12.83 21.24 8.28
CA PRO A 70 12.68 22.01 7.03
C PRO A 70 13.47 21.41 5.87
N GLN A 71 14.64 20.82 6.14
CA GLN A 71 15.49 20.17 5.13
C GLN A 71 14.77 19.01 4.39
N PHE A 72 13.74 18.43 4.99
CA PHE A 72 12.98 17.33 4.39
C PHE A 72 11.62 17.75 3.86
N PHE A 73 10.97 18.75 4.48
CA PHE A 73 9.55 19.02 4.23
C PHE A 73 9.23 20.41 3.68
N ASP A 74 10.16 21.37 3.60
CA ASP A 74 9.85 22.70 3.07
C ASP A 74 9.28 22.66 1.65
N SER A 75 9.85 21.84 0.76
CA SER A 75 9.33 21.64 -0.60
C SER A 75 7.94 21.04 -0.60
N ILE A 76 7.69 20.06 0.27
CA ILE A 76 6.40 19.36 0.39
C ILE A 76 5.33 20.35 0.90
N LEU A 77 5.64 21.11 1.94
CA LEU A 77 4.73 22.11 2.51
C LEU A 77 4.37 23.19 1.50
N LYS A 78 5.39 23.70 0.77
CA LYS A 78 5.22 24.78 -0.20
C LYS A 78 4.46 24.35 -1.45
N TYR A 79 4.73 23.16 -1.95
CA TYR A 79 4.20 22.66 -3.24
C TYR A 79 3.25 21.46 -3.07
N ARG A 80 2.52 21.40 -1.93
CA ARG A 80 1.65 20.26 -1.57
C ARG A 80 0.65 19.85 -2.67
N LYS A 81 0.15 20.82 -3.46
CA LYS A 81 -0.79 20.53 -4.56
C LYS A 81 -0.10 19.85 -5.74
N ALA A 82 1.12 20.27 -6.09
CA ALA A 82 1.90 19.68 -7.18
C ALA A 82 2.32 18.24 -6.85
N TRP A 83 2.73 18.00 -5.60
CA TRP A 83 3.07 16.65 -5.10
C TRP A 83 1.83 15.79 -4.82
N ASN A 84 0.62 16.34 -4.89
CA ASN A 84 -0.61 15.67 -4.47
C ASN A 84 -0.45 14.89 -3.14
N VAL A 85 0.32 15.44 -2.21
CA VAL A 85 0.63 14.79 -0.94
C VAL A 85 -0.57 14.85 -0.01
N GLN A 86 -0.87 13.74 0.64
CA GLN A 86 -1.84 13.66 1.72
C GLN A 86 -1.23 12.86 2.86
N ILE A 87 -1.44 13.28 4.12
CA ILE A 87 -0.92 12.59 5.31
C ILE A 87 -2.01 12.53 6.37
N ILE A 88 -2.18 11.35 6.98
CA ILE A 88 -2.98 11.14 8.18
C ILE A 88 -2.07 10.55 9.25
N TYR A 89 -1.94 11.23 10.37
CA TYR A 89 -1.26 10.74 11.56
C TYR A 89 -2.27 10.59 12.68
N THR A 90 -2.29 9.42 13.36
CA THR A 90 -3.18 9.18 14.50
C THR A 90 -2.37 8.97 15.76
N GLU A 91 -2.52 9.87 16.72
CA GLU A 91 -2.09 9.62 18.10
C GLU A 91 -2.97 8.56 18.74
N ILE A 92 -2.34 7.63 19.46
CA ILE A 92 -3.04 6.65 20.28
C ILE A 92 -2.72 6.91 21.74
N ASN A 93 -3.76 7.19 22.53
CA ASN A 93 -3.67 7.31 23.97
C ASN A 93 -4.40 6.12 24.60
N ARG A 94 -3.80 5.54 25.64
CA ARG A 94 -4.42 4.44 26.40
C ARG A 94 -5.06 4.94 27.68
N ASP A 95 -6.18 4.34 28.07
CA ASP A 95 -6.72 4.52 29.40
C ASP A 95 -6.10 3.53 30.41
N LYS A 96 -6.55 3.57 31.66
CA LYS A 96 -6.04 2.67 32.74
C LYS A 96 -6.31 1.18 32.50
N THR A 97 -7.23 0.86 31.60
CA THR A 97 -7.64 -0.50 31.21
C THR A 97 -7.09 -0.89 29.84
N ASN A 98 -6.14 -0.08 29.34
CA ASN A 98 -5.49 -0.25 28.02
C ASN A 98 -6.43 -0.10 26.81
N ASN A 99 -7.61 0.52 26.96
CA ASN A 99 -8.43 0.83 25.80
C ASN A 99 -7.81 1.98 24.99
N PRO A 100 -7.75 1.87 23.64
CA PRO A 100 -7.19 2.91 22.80
C PRO A 100 -8.19 4.07 22.56
N HIS A 101 -7.67 5.30 22.59
CA HIS A 101 -8.35 6.51 22.18
C HIS A 101 -7.54 7.16 21.06
N PHE A 102 -8.17 7.40 19.93
CA PHE A 102 -7.55 7.87 18.70
C PHE A 102 -7.80 9.36 18.50
N THR A 103 -6.76 10.09 18.10
CA THR A 103 -6.84 11.47 17.65
C THR A 103 -6.17 11.60 16.30
N ASP A 104 -6.96 11.88 15.27
CA ASP A 104 -6.48 11.95 13.90
C ASP A 104 -6.02 13.38 13.57
N HIS A 105 -4.86 13.50 12.94
CA HIS A 105 -4.25 14.73 12.45
C HIS A 105 -4.05 14.64 10.95
N TYR A 106 -4.32 15.73 10.23
CA TYR A 106 -4.40 15.75 8.79
C TYR A 106 -3.46 16.76 8.16
N PHE A 107 -2.86 16.40 7.03
CA PHE A 107 -2.20 17.35 6.15
C PHE A 107 -2.67 17.14 4.71
N ASN A 108 -3.33 18.15 4.12
CA ASN A 108 -3.80 18.18 2.74
C ASN A 108 -4.67 16.99 2.32
N VAL A 109 -5.42 16.39 3.27
CA VAL A 109 -6.27 15.23 3.01
C VAL A 109 -7.59 15.65 2.39
N ASP A 110 -7.88 15.14 1.22
CA ASP A 110 -9.11 15.40 0.47
C ASP A 110 -9.60 14.11 -0.18
N PRO A 111 -10.70 13.48 0.32
CA PRO A 111 -11.22 12.24 -0.26
C PRO A 111 -11.73 12.42 -1.71
N GLY A 112 -12.09 13.65 -2.09
CA GLY A 112 -12.48 13.98 -3.46
C GLY A 112 -11.32 13.97 -4.45
N LYS A 113 -10.08 14.20 -3.95
CA LYS A 113 -8.90 14.31 -4.78
C LYS A 113 -8.32 12.95 -5.13
N TYR A 114 -8.40 12.61 -6.41
CA TYR A 114 -7.95 11.31 -6.90
C TYR A 114 -6.43 11.12 -6.78
N PHE A 115 -6.05 9.94 -6.34
CA PHE A 115 -4.76 9.30 -6.57
C PHE A 115 -5.01 7.84 -6.97
N TYR A 116 -4.14 7.26 -7.78
CA TYR A 116 -4.25 5.83 -8.09
C TYR A 116 -3.75 5.01 -6.89
N PRO A 117 -4.61 4.18 -6.28
CA PRO A 117 -4.27 3.52 -5.01
C PRO A 117 -3.27 2.37 -5.15
N ALA A 118 -2.92 1.98 -6.36
CA ALA A 118 -1.96 0.91 -6.65
C ALA A 118 -2.22 -0.34 -5.80
N SER A 119 -1.17 -0.91 -5.21
CA SER A 119 -1.25 -2.14 -4.43
C SER A 119 -1.92 -1.99 -3.05
N THR A 120 -2.32 -0.79 -2.61
CA THR A 120 -3.05 -0.65 -1.34
C THR A 120 -4.45 -1.28 -1.37
N VAL A 121 -5.06 -1.43 -2.56
CA VAL A 121 -6.33 -2.15 -2.74
C VAL A 121 -6.25 -3.64 -2.35
N LYS A 122 -5.05 -4.18 -2.23
CA LYS A 122 -4.82 -5.58 -1.80
C LYS A 122 -5.24 -5.81 -0.35
N LEU A 123 -5.15 -4.79 0.51
CA LEU A 123 -5.59 -4.92 1.91
C LEU A 123 -7.09 -5.23 1.98
N PRO A 124 -8.02 -4.39 1.51
CA PRO A 124 -9.45 -4.71 1.59
C PRO A 124 -9.83 -6.00 0.85
N VAL A 125 -9.18 -6.31 -0.27
CA VAL A 125 -9.46 -7.55 -1.03
C VAL A 125 -9.04 -8.80 -0.25
N ALA A 126 -7.90 -8.80 0.43
CA ALA A 126 -7.46 -9.90 1.29
C ALA A 126 -8.46 -10.13 2.45
N LEU A 127 -8.92 -9.05 3.09
CA LEU A 127 -9.90 -9.13 4.18
C LEU A 127 -11.26 -9.66 3.69
N LEU A 128 -11.72 -9.21 2.54
CA LEU A 128 -12.97 -9.68 1.94
C LEU A 128 -12.88 -11.14 1.49
N ALA A 129 -11.70 -11.62 1.06
CA ALA A 129 -11.51 -13.03 0.74
C ALA A 129 -11.71 -13.93 1.97
N LEU A 130 -11.14 -13.55 3.12
CA LEU A 130 -11.37 -14.23 4.39
C LEU A 130 -12.84 -14.13 4.83
N GLN A 131 -13.45 -12.95 4.73
CA GLN A 131 -14.85 -12.77 5.04
C GLN A 131 -15.75 -13.69 4.20
N LYS A 132 -15.53 -13.77 2.88
CA LYS A 132 -16.30 -14.66 2.00
C LYS A 132 -16.10 -16.14 2.36
N LEU A 133 -14.87 -16.54 2.73
CA LEU A 133 -14.65 -17.90 3.25
C LEU A 133 -15.46 -18.17 4.50
N ASN A 134 -15.52 -17.23 5.45
CA ASN A 134 -16.29 -17.38 6.68
C ASN A 134 -17.81 -17.43 6.39
N GLU A 135 -18.30 -16.70 5.36
CA GLU A 135 -19.68 -16.81 4.86
C GLU A 135 -19.97 -18.20 4.24
N LEU A 136 -18.94 -18.87 3.71
CA LEU A 136 -19.01 -20.21 3.10
C LEU A 136 -18.57 -21.34 4.05
N SER A 137 -18.42 -21.07 5.33
CA SER A 137 -17.87 -22.02 6.32
C SER A 137 -18.65 -23.36 6.39
N ASN A 138 -19.95 -23.35 6.08
CA ASN A 138 -20.80 -24.55 6.01
C ASN A 138 -20.46 -25.48 4.83
N ARG A 139 -19.59 -25.06 3.90
CA ARG A 139 -19.11 -25.88 2.76
C ARG A 139 -17.87 -26.71 3.10
N GLY A 140 -17.35 -26.62 4.32
CA GLY A 140 -16.15 -27.35 4.74
C GLY A 140 -14.84 -26.79 4.16
N ILE A 141 -14.86 -25.61 3.57
CA ILE A 141 -13.67 -24.94 3.03
C ILE A 141 -13.04 -23.98 4.06
N THR A 142 -11.72 -23.88 4.00
CA THR A 142 -10.92 -23.03 4.87
C THR A 142 -9.91 -22.24 4.04
N LYS A 143 -9.18 -21.30 4.67
CA LYS A 143 -8.10 -20.55 4.00
C LYS A 143 -6.97 -21.44 3.48
N ASN A 144 -6.83 -22.67 4.00
CA ASN A 144 -5.82 -23.67 3.60
C ASN A 144 -6.37 -24.71 2.61
N THR A 145 -7.64 -24.64 2.24
CA THR A 145 -8.21 -25.50 1.21
C THR A 145 -7.68 -25.10 -0.16
N SER A 146 -7.29 -26.09 -0.98
CA SER A 146 -6.78 -25.84 -2.34
C SER A 146 -7.84 -25.08 -3.16
N MET A 147 -7.47 -23.92 -3.73
CA MET A 147 -8.33 -23.08 -4.55
C MET A 147 -7.84 -23.10 -6.00
N ILE A 148 -8.48 -23.90 -6.82
CA ILE A 148 -8.21 -23.93 -8.26
C ILE A 148 -8.94 -22.77 -8.94
N THR A 149 -8.22 -22.09 -9.82
CA THR A 149 -8.78 -21.03 -10.66
C THR A 149 -8.78 -21.51 -12.10
N GLU A 150 -9.96 -21.55 -12.72
CA GLU A 150 -10.13 -21.92 -14.11
C GLU A 150 -10.15 -20.70 -15.03
N ALA A 151 -10.06 -20.91 -16.34
CA ALA A 151 -10.29 -19.87 -17.34
C ALA A 151 -11.63 -20.14 -18.04
N GLY A 152 -12.54 -19.17 -18.01
CA GLY A 152 -13.89 -19.28 -18.62
C GLY A 152 -14.22 -18.15 -19.58
N TYR A 153 -13.37 -17.12 -19.68
CA TYR A 153 -13.56 -15.97 -20.56
C TYR A 153 -12.22 -15.47 -21.12
N GLY A 154 -12.26 -14.67 -22.18
CA GLY A 154 -11.06 -14.12 -22.81
C GLY A 154 -10.17 -13.36 -21.82
N GLY A 155 -8.85 -13.45 -21.99
CA GLY A 155 -7.86 -12.78 -21.14
C GLY A 155 -7.64 -13.42 -19.76
N GLN A 156 -8.44 -14.42 -19.36
CA GLN A 156 -8.27 -15.13 -18.08
C GLN A 156 -7.16 -16.18 -18.14
N ALA A 157 -6.43 -16.35 -17.03
CA ALA A 157 -5.45 -17.40 -16.83
C ALA A 157 -5.93 -18.41 -15.78
N ALA A 158 -5.74 -19.68 -16.04
CA ALA A 158 -5.99 -20.75 -15.08
C ALA A 158 -4.81 -20.92 -14.13
N THR A 159 -5.08 -21.36 -12.88
CA THR A 159 -4.06 -21.70 -11.88
C THR A 159 -4.45 -23.01 -11.19
N TYR A 160 -3.72 -24.08 -11.49
CA TYR A 160 -3.95 -25.41 -10.94
C TYR A 160 -2.96 -25.76 -9.84
N ASN A 161 -1.80 -25.12 -9.82
CA ASN A 161 -0.74 -25.34 -8.83
C ASN A 161 -0.09 -24.00 -8.47
N ASP A 162 0.56 -23.95 -7.32
CA ASP A 162 1.32 -22.81 -6.85
C ASP A 162 2.71 -23.27 -6.35
N PRO A 163 3.77 -23.10 -7.14
CA PRO A 163 5.12 -23.50 -6.76
C PRO A 163 5.66 -22.73 -5.55
N GLN A 164 4.94 -21.69 -5.10
CA GLN A 164 5.27 -20.90 -3.92
C GLN A 164 4.57 -21.43 -2.64
N THR A 165 3.98 -22.62 -2.68
CA THR A 165 3.49 -23.37 -1.52
C THR A 165 4.26 -24.67 -1.34
N VAL A 166 4.35 -25.16 -0.11
CA VAL A 166 5.16 -26.37 0.22
C VAL A 166 4.69 -27.60 -0.53
N ASP A 167 3.40 -27.76 -0.70
CA ASP A 167 2.74 -28.91 -1.34
C ASP A 167 2.28 -28.65 -2.77
N GLY A 168 2.59 -27.48 -3.32
CA GLY A 168 2.19 -27.06 -4.66
C GLY A 168 0.71 -26.66 -4.78
N ARG A 169 -0.04 -26.59 -3.69
CA ARG A 169 -1.47 -26.26 -3.72
C ARG A 169 -1.70 -24.75 -3.55
N PRO A 170 -2.41 -24.11 -4.48
CA PRO A 170 -2.80 -22.71 -4.32
C PRO A 170 -3.84 -22.57 -3.21
N THR A 171 -3.64 -21.64 -2.29
CA THR A 171 -4.56 -21.40 -1.15
C THR A 171 -4.74 -19.93 -0.89
N ILE A 172 -5.88 -19.55 -0.29
CA ILE A 172 -6.12 -18.14 0.11
C ILE A 172 -5.07 -17.67 1.13
N GLU A 173 -4.64 -18.54 2.04
CA GLU A 173 -3.58 -18.23 3.00
C GLU A 173 -2.25 -17.90 2.30
N SER A 174 -1.83 -18.71 1.30
CA SER A 174 -0.60 -18.45 0.54
C SER A 174 -0.66 -17.13 -0.23
N TYR A 175 -1.80 -16.80 -0.81
CA TYR A 175 -2.00 -15.54 -1.51
C TYR A 175 -1.93 -14.34 -0.57
N ILE A 176 -2.60 -14.40 0.60
CA ILE A 176 -2.55 -13.34 1.62
C ILE A 176 -1.12 -13.13 2.14
N LYS A 177 -0.39 -14.21 2.40
CA LYS A 177 1.03 -14.15 2.80
C LYS A 177 1.86 -13.36 1.79
N ARG A 178 1.80 -13.72 0.50
CA ARG A 178 2.55 -13.04 -0.58
C ARG A 178 2.12 -11.59 -0.78
N ILE A 179 0.83 -11.29 -0.68
CA ILE A 179 0.29 -9.93 -0.76
C ILE A 179 0.94 -9.01 0.28
N PHE A 180 1.08 -9.45 1.51
CA PHE A 180 1.61 -8.59 2.57
C PHE A 180 3.13 -8.56 2.63
N LEU A 181 3.82 -9.67 2.34
CA LEU A 181 5.29 -9.72 2.40
C LEU A 181 5.96 -9.01 1.21
N VAL A 182 5.48 -9.25 -0.01
CA VAL A 182 6.13 -8.75 -1.23
C VAL A 182 5.19 -8.04 -2.20
N SER A 183 3.96 -7.78 -1.79
CA SER A 183 2.97 -7.09 -2.63
C SER A 183 2.65 -7.80 -3.96
N ASP A 184 2.61 -9.13 -3.97
CA ASP A 184 2.42 -9.98 -5.14
C ASP A 184 1.11 -9.65 -5.90
N ASN A 185 1.22 -9.37 -7.20
CA ASN A 185 0.10 -8.98 -8.05
C ASN A 185 -0.73 -10.19 -8.48
N GLU A 186 -0.10 -11.34 -8.76
CA GLU A 186 -0.82 -12.55 -9.12
C GLU A 186 -1.67 -13.05 -7.96
N ALA A 187 -1.12 -13.08 -6.75
CA ALA A 187 -1.87 -13.43 -5.54
C ALA A 187 -3.11 -12.55 -5.35
N PHE A 188 -2.99 -11.24 -5.59
CA PHE A 188 -4.13 -10.34 -5.58
C PHE A 188 -5.16 -10.70 -6.65
N ASN A 189 -4.72 -10.96 -7.90
CA ASN A 189 -5.61 -11.27 -8.99
C ASN A 189 -6.43 -12.54 -8.71
N ARG A 190 -5.82 -13.58 -8.10
CA ARG A 190 -6.54 -14.80 -7.67
C ARG A 190 -7.63 -14.49 -6.64
N LEU A 191 -7.35 -13.60 -5.67
CA LEU A 191 -8.36 -13.20 -4.69
C LEU A 191 -9.47 -12.33 -5.31
N TYR A 192 -9.11 -11.42 -6.23
CA TYR A 192 -10.08 -10.62 -6.99
C TYR A 192 -11.03 -11.52 -7.79
N GLU A 193 -10.52 -12.56 -8.44
CA GLU A 193 -11.28 -13.52 -9.24
C GLU A 193 -12.23 -14.38 -8.38
N PHE A 194 -11.78 -14.79 -7.19
CA PHE A 194 -12.63 -15.48 -6.23
C PHE A 194 -13.77 -14.59 -5.73
N LEU A 195 -13.50 -13.33 -5.46
CA LEU A 195 -14.50 -12.40 -4.93
C LEU A 195 -15.45 -11.90 -6.01
N GLY A 196 -14.90 -11.47 -7.13
CA GLY A 196 -15.62 -10.74 -8.18
C GLY A 196 -15.82 -9.26 -7.85
N GLN A 197 -15.88 -8.45 -8.90
CA GLN A 197 -15.96 -6.99 -8.82
C GLN A 197 -17.19 -6.50 -8.02
N GLU A 198 -18.37 -7.15 -8.22
CA GLU A 198 -19.60 -6.79 -7.53
C GLU A 198 -19.49 -7.02 -6.02
N TYR A 199 -19.04 -8.22 -5.60
CA TYR A 199 -18.91 -8.54 -4.18
C TYR A 199 -17.95 -7.57 -3.46
N ILE A 200 -16.78 -7.29 -4.08
CA ILE A 200 -15.78 -6.38 -3.51
C ILE A 200 -16.41 -5.00 -3.23
N ASN A 201 -16.97 -4.38 -4.25
CA ASN A 201 -17.48 -3.01 -4.13
C ASN A 201 -18.72 -2.94 -3.23
N LYS A 202 -19.66 -3.87 -3.39
CA LYS A 202 -20.85 -3.95 -2.52
C LYS A 202 -20.47 -4.08 -1.05
N LYS A 203 -19.52 -4.98 -0.70
CA LYS A 203 -19.10 -5.17 0.68
C LYS A 203 -18.35 -3.96 1.26
N LEU A 204 -17.58 -3.24 0.44
CA LEU A 204 -16.95 -1.99 0.86
C LEU A 204 -17.99 -0.90 1.13
N HIS A 205 -18.96 -0.72 0.25
CA HIS A 205 -20.06 0.25 0.44
C HIS A 205 -20.92 -0.12 1.66
N GLU A 206 -21.28 -1.38 1.86
CA GLU A 206 -21.98 -1.85 3.08
C GLU A 206 -21.23 -1.50 4.38
N LYS A 207 -19.90 -1.28 4.30
CA LYS A 207 -19.06 -0.88 5.42
C LYS A 207 -18.86 0.64 5.53
N GLY A 208 -19.47 1.42 4.62
CA GLY A 208 -19.41 2.87 4.60
C GLY A 208 -18.22 3.44 3.81
N TYR A 209 -17.56 2.64 2.97
CA TYR A 209 -16.52 3.09 2.04
C TYR A 209 -17.14 3.35 0.66
N ASP A 210 -18.04 4.34 0.60
CA ASP A 210 -18.98 4.55 -0.51
C ASP A 210 -18.32 4.97 -1.83
N ASP A 211 -17.17 5.65 -1.75
CA ASP A 211 -16.40 6.10 -2.91
C ASP A 211 -15.43 5.03 -3.45
N ALA A 212 -15.30 3.90 -2.77
CA ALA A 212 -14.42 2.83 -3.21
C ALA A 212 -14.93 2.19 -4.51
N GLN A 213 -14.05 2.10 -5.50
CA GLN A 213 -14.30 1.40 -6.75
C GLN A 213 -13.06 0.56 -7.11
N ILE A 214 -13.10 -0.74 -6.83
CA ILE A 214 -12.06 -1.69 -7.21
C ILE A 214 -12.55 -2.43 -8.45
N LEU A 215 -12.05 -2.01 -9.62
CA LEU A 215 -12.65 -2.31 -10.91
C LEU A 215 -11.79 -3.24 -11.79
N HIS A 216 -10.52 -3.43 -11.45
CA HIS A 216 -9.64 -4.21 -12.33
C HIS A 216 -8.55 -4.95 -11.53
N ARG A 217 -8.07 -6.03 -12.12
CA ARG A 217 -6.87 -6.77 -11.72
C ARG A 217 -5.63 -5.88 -11.83
N LEU A 218 -4.52 -6.28 -11.23
CA LEU A 218 -3.26 -5.53 -11.22
C LEU A 218 -2.23 -6.23 -12.12
N ASP A 219 -1.36 -5.41 -12.74
CA ASP A 219 -0.22 -5.86 -13.54
C ASP A 219 -0.58 -6.81 -14.69
N ILE A 220 -1.80 -6.66 -15.22
CA ILE A 220 -2.28 -7.36 -16.40
C ILE A 220 -3.13 -6.41 -17.24
N PHE A 221 -2.92 -6.44 -18.56
CA PHE A 221 -3.70 -5.63 -19.47
C PHE A 221 -4.99 -6.37 -19.86
N LEU A 222 -6.10 -5.95 -19.26
CA LEU A 222 -7.44 -6.44 -19.55
C LEU A 222 -8.38 -5.27 -19.82
N SER A 223 -9.33 -5.46 -20.72
CA SER A 223 -10.42 -4.53 -20.97
C SER A 223 -11.36 -4.39 -19.76
N GLU A 224 -12.24 -3.39 -19.76
CA GLU A 224 -13.28 -3.26 -18.73
C GLU A 224 -14.18 -4.49 -18.72
N ASP A 225 -14.56 -5.01 -19.87
CA ASP A 225 -15.41 -6.19 -20.01
C ASP A 225 -14.74 -7.45 -19.40
N GLU A 226 -13.47 -7.70 -19.73
CA GLU A 226 -12.71 -8.83 -19.15
C GLU A 226 -12.55 -8.71 -17.63
N ASN A 227 -12.36 -7.51 -17.08
CA ASN A 227 -12.31 -7.29 -15.64
C ASN A 227 -13.65 -7.51 -14.93
N ARG A 228 -14.78 -7.38 -15.63
CA ARG A 228 -16.13 -7.65 -15.13
C ARG A 228 -16.44 -9.15 -15.03
N HIS A 229 -15.69 -9.99 -15.71
CA HIS A 229 -15.84 -11.44 -15.65
C HIS A 229 -14.94 -12.04 -14.56
N THR A 230 -15.54 -12.81 -13.63
CA THR A 230 -14.78 -13.64 -12.68
C THR A 230 -14.30 -14.90 -13.40
N ASN A 231 -13.31 -15.57 -12.80
CA ASN A 231 -12.95 -16.93 -13.20
C ASN A 231 -13.90 -17.95 -12.53
N PRO A 232 -14.14 -19.12 -13.11
CA PRO A 232 -14.65 -20.26 -12.35
C PRO A 232 -13.65 -20.68 -11.27
N ILE A 233 -14.13 -20.99 -10.07
CA ILE A 233 -13.29 -21.35 -8.92
C ILE A 233 -13.77 -22.68 -8.36
N GLU A 234 -12.84 -23.57 -8.04
CA GLU A 234 -13.10 -24.82 -7.33
C GLU A 234 -12.22 -24.93 -6.09
N PHE A 235 -12.82 -25.36 -4.99
CA PHE A 235 -12.11 -25.72 -3.78
C PHE A 235 -12.08 -27.24 -3.64
N LEU A 236 -10.86 -27.80 -3.50
CA LEU A 236 -10.62 -29.22 -3.50
C LEU A 236 -10.12 -29.70 -2.13
N ASP A 237 -10.59 -30.88 -1.70
CA ASP A 237 -10.03 -31.57 -0.53
C ASP A 237 -8.63 -32.18 -0.80
N SER A 238 -8.08 -32.89 0.17
CA SER A 238 -6.79 -33.58 0.06
C SER A 238 -6.77 -34.70 -0.99
N ASN A 239 -7.95 -35.21 -1.37
CA ASN A 239 -8.12 -36.26 -2.38
C ASN A 239 -8.48 -35.69 -3.76
N ASN A 240 -8.42 -34.38 -3.93
CA ASN A 240 -8.85 -33.65 -5.12
C ASN A 240 -10.36 -33.77 -5.43
N SER A 241 -11.19 -34.06 -4.42
CA SER A 241 -12.64 -34.01 -4.57
C SER A 241 -13.13 -32.57 -4.40
N VAL A 242 -14.09 -32.16 -5.24
CA VAL A 242 -14.65 -30.81 -5.19
C VAL A 242 -15.53 -30.64 -3.95
N LEU A 243 -15.16 -29.72 -3.07
CA LEU A 243 -15.94 -29.30 -1.90
C LEU A 243 -16.91 -28.16 -2.22
N TYR A 244 -16.46 -27.24 -3.07
CA TYR A 244 -17.25 -26.08 -3.49
C TYR A 244 -16.83 -25.66 -4.89
N SER A 245 -17.82 -25.27 -5.72
CA SER A 245 -17.58 -24.75 -7.06
C SER A 245 -18.35 -23.42 -7.22
N GLN A 246 -17.70 -22.44 -7.81
CA GLN A 246 -18.26 -21.16 -8.18
C GLN A 246 -18.09 -20.97 -9.69
N PRO A 247 -19.22 -20.80 -10.45
CA PRO A 247 -19.13 -20.56 -11.89
C PRO A 247 -18.54 -19.17 -12.19
N LEU A 248 -18.17 -18.96 -13.44
CA LEU A 248 -17.93 -17.64 -13.98
C LEU A 248 -19.16 -16.74 -13.76
N ILE A 249 -18.93 -15.51 -13.29
CA ILE A 249 -19.98 -14.51 -13.08
C ILE A 249 -19.58 -13.24 -13.85
N PHE A 250 -20.53 -12.66 -14.54
CA PHE A 250 -20.40 -11.34 -15.16
C PHE A 250 -21.02 -10.27 -14.26
N ASN A 251 -20.23 -9.27 -13.87
CA ASN A 251 -20.72 -8.14 -13.10
C ASN A 251 -21.50 -7.15 -14.00
N LYS A 252 -22.78 -6.97 -13.70
CA LYS A 252 -23.68 -6.03 -14.42
C LYS A 252 -23.82 -4.68 -13.72
N GLU A 253 -23.27 -4.52 -12.51
CA GLU A 253 -23.39 -3.28 -11.74
C GLU A 253 -22.81 -2.07 -12.51
N ILE A 254 -23.51 -0.96 -12.41
CA ILE A 254 -23.08 0.33 -12.96
C ILE A 254 -22.55 1.17 -11.80
N TYR A 255 -21.27 1.49 -11.85
CA TYR A 255 -20.64 2.35 -10.85
C TYR A 255 -20.76 3.82 -11.22
N SER A 256 -20.68 4.70 -10.22
CA SER A 256 -20.71 6.15 -10.41
C SER A 256 -19.67 6.59 -11.44
N GLU A 257 -20.10 7.42 -12.37
CA GLU A 257 -19.20 8.00 -13.37
C GLU A 257 -18.19 8.93 -12.71
N ARG A 258 -16.95 8.87 -13.17
CA ARG A 258 -15.83 9.67 -12.69
C ARG A 258 -15.08 10.28 -13.87
N HIS A 259 -14.39 11.39 -13.60
CA HIS A 259 -13.58 12.11 -14.59
C HIS A 259 -12.14 12.27 -14.13
N ASP A 260 -11.60 11.23 -13.48
CA ASP A 260 -10.23 11.22 -12.97
C ASP A 260 -9.24 11.17 -14.13
N ALA A 261 -8.24 12.06 -14.10
CA ALA A 261 -7.18 12.12 -15.09
C ALA A 261 -5.85 12.53 -14.44
N LEU A 262 -4.74 11.95 -14.88
CA LEU A 262 -3.41 12.20 -14.36
C LEU A 262 -2.39 12.43 -15.48
N GLY A 263 -1.33 13.18 -15.16
CA GLY A 263 -0.22 13.45 -16.06
C GLY A 263 -0.52 14.55 -17.09
N LYS A 264 0.47 14.81 -17.95
CA LYS A 264 0.40 15.75 -19.10
C LYS A 264 0.50 15.00 -20.41
N ALA A 265 1.13 13.83 -20.38
CA ALA A 265 1.28 12.90 -21.49
C ALA A 265 1.39 11.48 -20.95
N TYR A 266 1.26 10.49 -21.82
CA TYR A 266 1.46 9.09 -21.46
C TYR A 266 1.85 8.26 -22.68
N TYR A 267 2.59 7.16 -22.44
CA TYR A 267 2.84 6.16 -23.47
C TYR A 267 1.73 5.13 -23.53
N SER A 268 1.28 4.80 -24.74
CA SER A 268 0.35 3.70 -25.02
C SER A 268 0.80 2.98 -26.28
N SER A 269 0.99 1.67 -26.20
CA SER A 269 1.50 0.84 -27.32
C SER A 269 2.78 1.37 -27.97
N GLY A 270 3.65 2.00 -27.17
CA GLY A 270 4.92 2.59 -27.63
C GLY A 270 4.81 3.99 -28.22
N GLU A 271 3.62 4.56 -28.35
CA GLU A 271 3.38 5.92 -28.84
C GLU A 271 3.15 6.91 -27.72
N LEU A 272 3.74 8.11 -27.82
CA LEU A 272 3.50 9.21 -26.87
C LEU A 272 2.19 9.93 -27.23
N ILE A 273 1.25 9.91 -26.30
CA ILE A 273 -0.03 10.61 -26.40
C ILE A 273 0.02 11.87 -25.55
N ASN A 274 -0.16 13.04 -26.17
CA ASN A 274 -0.24 14.31 -25.47
C ASN A 274 -1.62 14.48 -24.83
N GLY A 275 -1.64 14.87 -23.56
CA GLY A 275 -2.84 15.02 -22.74
C GLY A 275 -2.85 14.10 -21.54
N PRO A 276 -3.70 14.35 -20.53
CA PRO A 276 -3.78 13.53 -19.34
C PRO A 276 -4.34 12.13 -19.65
N MET A 277 -3.79 11.12 -18.99
CA MET A 277 -4.32 9.75 -19.06
C MET A 277 -5.61 9.63 -18.24
N ASN A 278 -6.62 8.98 -18.81
CA ASN A 278 -7.91 8.76 -18.16
C ASN A 278 -7.83 7.63 -17.13
N PHE A 279 -8.20 7.94 -15.88
CA PHE A 279 -8.27 7.01 -14.75
C PHE A 279 -9.71 6.72 -14.29
N SER A 280 -10.72 7.21 -14.97
CA SER A 280 -12.14 7.09 -14.56
C SER A 280 -12.61 5.63 -14.41
N LYS A 281 -11.95 4.69 -15.10
CA LYS A 281 -12.21 3.24 -15.01
C LYS A 281 -11.13 2.48 -14.26
N LYS A 282 -10.20 3.19 -13.60
CA LYS A 282 -9.17 2.59 -12.75
C LYS A 282 -9.67 2.47 -11.31
N ASN A 283 -8.94 1.68 -10.51
CA ASN A 283 -9.24 1.53 -9.08
C ASN A 283 -9.22 2.88 -8.35
N ARG A 284 -10.12 3.05 -7.38
CA ARG A 284 -10.23 4.22 -6.50
C ARG A 284 -10.54 3.76 -5.08
N ILE A 285 -9.87 4.35 -4.12
CA ILE A 285 -10.22 4.35 -2.70
C ILE A 285 -9.49 5.53 -2.04
N SER A 286 -10.12 6.22 -1.11
CA SER A 286 -9.52 7.37 -0.44
C SER A 286 -8.44 6.96 0.58
N LEU A 287 -7.53 7.88 0.91
CA LEU A 287 -6.54 7.63 1.96
C LEU A 287 -7.21 7.45 3.33
N GLU A 288 -8.31 8.17 3.59
CA GLU A 288 -9.10 8.03 4.82
C GLU A 288 -9.71 6.64 4.93
N ASP A 289 -10.33 6.13 3.85
CA ASP A 289 -10.90 4.78 3.84
C ASP A 289 -9.85 3.71 4.08
N LEU A 290 -8.71 3.80 3.40
CA LEU A 290 -7.58 2.89 3.60
C LEU A 290 -7.08 2.92 5.05
N HIS A 291 -6.93 4.11 5.63
CA HIS A 291 -6.53 4.31 7.02
C HIS A 291 -7.54 3.70 8.00
N HIS A 292 -8.85 3.90 7.76
CA HIS A 292 -9.92 3.34 8.58
C HIS A 292 -10.01 1.81 8.44
N ILE A 293 -9.81 1.27 7.23
CA ILE A 293 -9.75 -0.19 7.01
C ILE A 293 -8.62 -0.79 7.82
N LEU A 294 -7.41 -0.19 7.79
CA LEU A 294 -6.28 -0.66 8.58
C LEU A 294 -6.60 -0.63 10.09
N ARG A 295 -7.20 0.46 10.58
CA ARG A 295 -7.63 0.57 11.98
C ARG A 295 -8.67 -0.48 12.36
N SER A 296 -9.62 -0.80 11.46
CA SER A 296 -10.66 -1.80 11.71
C SER A 296 -10.12 -3.23 11.88
N VAL A 297 -8.96 -3.52 11.29
CA VAL A 297 -8.27 -4.81 11.39
C VAL A 297 -7.43 -4.92 12.65
N LEU A 298 -6.76 -3.84 13.02
CA LEU A 298 -5.85 -3.86 14.17
C LEU A 298 -6.57 -3.58 15.50
N PHE A 299 -7.67 -2.83 15.44
CA PHE A 299 -8.50 -2.47 16.59
C PHE A 299 -10.00 -2.67 16.29
N PRO A 300 -10.46 -3.91 16.02
CA PRO A 300 -11.84 -4.15 15.60
C PRO A 300 -12.86 -3.71 16.67
N GLY A 301 -12.49 -3.69 17.93
CA GLY A 301 -13.33 -3.18 19.01
C GLY A 301 -13.55 -1.65 18.98
N SER A 302 -12.73 -0.90 18.24
CA SER A 302 -12.79 0.56 18.18
C SER A 302 -13.66 1.11 17.06
N VAL A 303 -14.18 0.25 16.18
CA VAL A 303 -15.03 0.64 15.05
C VAL A 303 -16.44 0.05 15.19
N PRO A 304 -17.47 0.68 14.62
CA PRO A 304 -18.83 0.13 14.59
C PRO A 304 -18.86 -1.28 14.02
N ALA A 305 -19.79 -2.12 14.50
CA ALA A 305 -19.91 -3.50 14.03
C ALA A 305 -20.13 -3.60 12.51
N SER A 306 -20.84 -2.64 11.89
CA SER A 306 -21.07 -2.57 10.44
C SER A 306 -19.78 -2.39 9.63
N GLN A 307 -18.75 -1.74 10.20
CA GLN A 307 -17.47 -1.51 9.53
C GLN A 307 -16.48 -2.67 9.71
N ARG A 308 -16.79 -3.63 10.61
CA ARG A 308 -15.89 -4.78 10.84
C ARG A 308 -15.99 -5.77 9.70
N PHE A 309 -14.85 -6.37 9.37
CA PHE A 309 -14.83 -7.55 8.51
C PHE A 309 -15.20 -8.79 9.34
N ASN A 310 -15.95 -9.72 8.75
CA ASN A 310 -16.30 -10.99 9.40
C ASN A 310 -15.10 -11.94 9.39
N LEU A 311 -14.19 -11.75 10.34
CA LEU A 311 -12.94 -12.49 10.50
C LEU A 311 -12.94 -13.30 11.78
N THR A 312 -12.40 -14.51 11.72
CA THR A 312 -12.10 -15.32 12.91
C THR A 312 -10.83 -14.81 13.63
N PRO A 313 -10.60 -15.18 14.91
CA PRO A 313 -9.33 -14.87 15.56
C PRO A 313 -8.09 -15.31 14.78
N GLY A 314 -8.13 -16.51 14.17
CA GLY A 314 -7.04 -17.00 13.33
C GLY A 314 -6.83 -16.24 12.02
N ASP A 315 -7.87 -15.57 11.51
CA ASP A 315 -7.75 -14.69 10.35
C ASP A 315 -7.07 -13.37 10.73
N TYR A 316 -7.43 -12.79 11.88
CA TYR A 316 -6.74 -11.61 12.42
C TYR A 316 -5.25 -11.90 12.64
N GLU A 317 -4.92 -13.05 13.25
CA GLU A 317 -3.52 -13.46 13.48
C GLU A 317 -2.76 -13.60 12.15
N LEU A 318 -3.34 -14.27 11.15
CA LEU A 318 -2.75 -14.43 9.81
C LEU A 318 -2.44 -13.06 9.18
N VAL A 319 -3.44 -12.17 9.13
CA VAL A 319 -3.29 -10.86 8.51
C VAL A 319 -2.25 -10.02 9.25
N GLN A 320 -2.32 -9.95 10.58
CA GLN A 320 -1.39 -9.19 11.39
C GLN A 320 0.04 -9.72 11.27
N LYS A 321 0.22 -11.05 11.27
CA LYS A 321 1.53 -11.70 11.13
C LYS A 321 2.21 -11.27 9.82
N TYR A 322 1.56 -11.48 8.70
CA TYR A 322 2.21 -11.21 7.41
C TYR A 322 2.23 -9.71 7.05
N MET A 323 1.28 -8.93 7.53
CA MET A 323 1.29 -7.46 7.40
C MET A 323 2.49 -6.82 8.12
N SER A 324 2.94 -7.40 9.25
CA SER A 324 4.08 -6.90 10.04
C SER A 324 5.38 -7.68 9.81
N GLY A 325 5.33 -8.79 9.09
CA GLY A 325 6.48 -9.62 8.77
C GLY A 325 7.42 -8.96 7.76
N PHE A 326 8.65 -9.46 7.72
CA PHE A 326 9.66 -9.12 6.73
C PHE A 326 9.83 -10.28 5.72
N PRO A 327 10.21 -10.03 4.47
CA PRO A 327 10.50 -11.10 3.52
C PRO A 327 11.53 -12.11 4.04
N SER A 328 12.57 -11.65 4.75
CA SER A 328 13.61 -12.50 5.35
C SER A 328 13.07 -13.47 6.43
N GLU A 329 11.94 -13.17 7.05
CA GLU A 329 11.30 -13.99 8.08
C GLU A 329 10.39 -15.10 7.50
N SER A 330 10.18 -15.12 6.17
CA SER A 330 9.42 -16.18 5.53
C SER A 330 10.29 -17.44 5.33
N MET A 331 9.77 -18.58 5.78
CA MET A 331 10.40 -19.87 5.52
C MET A 331 10.03 -20.38 4.12
N TYR A 332 8.75 -20.20 3.75
CA TYR A 332 8.27 -20.63 2.44
C TYR A 332 7.09 -19.73 1.96
N PRO A 333 7.15 -19.14 0.74
CA PRO A 333 8.32 -19.10 -0.11
C PRO A 333 9.49 -18.39 0.59
N SER A 334 10.72 -18.80 0.27
CA SER A 334 11.92 -18.10 0.72
C SER A 334 12.23 -16.96 -0.25
N TYR A 335 12.53 -15.79 0.27
CA TYR A 335 12.86 -14.61 -0.52
C TYR A 335 14.36 -14.29 -0.42
N ASP A 336 14.99 -13.98 -1.56
CA ASP A 336 16.35 -13.47 -1.58
C ASP A 336 16.38 -12.02 -1.03
N SER A 337 17.16 -11.79 0.00
CA SER A 337 17.25 -10.47 0.65
C SER A 337 17.87 -9.38 -0.22
N ALA A 338 18.61 -9.75 -1.28
CA ALA A 338 19.15 -8.79 -2.26
C ALA A 338 18.04 -8.23 -3.16
N GLU A 339 17.04 -9.07 -3.50
CA GLU A 339 15.87 -8.71 -4.30
C GLU A 339 14.73 -8.18 -3.41
N TYR A 340 14.52 -8.84 -2.26
CA TYR A 340 13.44 -8.52 -1.31
C TYR A 340 14.03 -8.19 0.07
N PRO A 341 14.67 -7.00 0.25
CA PRO A 341 15.15 -6.59 1.56
C PRO A 341 14.00 -6.42 2.56
N ASP A 342 14.27 -6.39 3.86
CA ASP A 342 13.24 -6.24 4.90
C ASP A 342 12.35 -5.01 4.71
N ALA A 343 12.90 -3.92 4.14
CA ALA A 343 12.16 -2.71 3.84
C ALA A 343 11.37 -2.76 2.52
N TYR A 344 11.41 -3.88 1.76
CA TYR A 344 10.77 -3.99 0.44
C TYR A 344 9.33 -3.47 0.42
N ALA A 345 8.55 -3.80 1.44
CA ALA A 345 7.16 -3.36 1.60
C ALA A 345 6.96 -2.50 2.86
N LYS A 346 7.97 -1.69 3.27
CA LYS A 346 7.95 -0.85 4.48
C LYS A 346 8.49 0.55 4.15
N PHE A 347 7.72 1.34 3.36
CA PHE A 347 8.21 2.64 2.88
C PHE A 347 8.29 3.68 4.00
N LEU A 348 7.25 3.78 4.84
CA LEU A 348 7.30 4.64 6.03
C LEU A 348 8.38 4.17 6.99
N MET A 349 9.17 5.10 7.51
CA MET A 349 10.35 4.95 8.36
C MET A 349 11.62 4.44 7.66
N TYR A 350 11.53 3.62 6.60
CA TYR A 350 12.70 2.93 6.05
C TYR A 350 13.00 3.26 4.59
N GLY A 351 12.01 3.66 3.79
CA GLY A 351 12.20 3.97 2.36
C GLY A 351 12.71 2.75 1.60
N SER A 352 13.83 2.91 0.89
CA SER A 352 14.51 1.86 0.12
C SER A 352 15.73 1.26 0.85
N GLN A 353 15.72 1.27 2.19
CA GLN A 353 16.83 0.72 2.98
C GLN A 353 17.04 -0.77 2.68
N LYS A 354 18.30 -1.18 2.50
CA LYS A 354 18.64 -2.59 2.19
C LYS A 354 19.16 -3.37 3.39
N GLU A 355 19.62 -2.67 4.43
CA GLU A 355 20.09 -3.29 5.67
C GLU A 355 18.93 -3.92 6.44
N PRO A 356 19.16 -5.00 7.20
CA PRO A 356 18.14 -5.63 8.04
C PRO A 356 17.47 -4.63 8.98
N LEU A 357 16.18 -4.79 9.19
CA LEU A 357 15.40 -3.91 10.05
C LEU A 357 15.39 -4.37 11.52
N PRO A 358 15.24 -3.43 12.48
CA PRO A 358 15.15 -3.77 13.90
C PRO A 358 13.87 -4.55 14.19
N LYS A 359 13.99 -5.72 14.82
CA LYS A 359 12.86 -6.63 15.09
C LYS A 359 11.92 -6.15 16.21
N ASN A 360 12.33 -5.18 17.02
CA ASN A 360 11.49 -4.56 18.07
C ASN A 360 10.54 -3.49 17.50
N ILE A 361 10.79 -2.99 16.28
CA ILE A 361 9.86 -2.09 15.58
C ILE A 361 9.11 -2.91 14.53
N ARG A 362 7.78 -2.95 14.66
CA ARG A 362 6.91 -3.63 13.71
C ARG A 362 5.99 -2.64 13.01
N ILE A 363 5.89 -2.78 11.71
CA ILE A 363 5.04 -1.95 10.86
C ILE A 363 4.00 -2.84 10.21
N PHE A 364 2.76 -2.70 10.66
CA PHE A 364 1.59 -3.37 10.09
C PHE A 364 1.05 -2.48 8.98
N ASN A 365 1.36 -2.81 7.73
CA ASN A 365 1.09 -1.89 6.64
C ASN A 365 0.74 -2.56 5.31
N LYS A 366 0.28 -1.73 4.38
CA LYS A 366 0.22 -2.07 2.96
C LYS A 366 0.71 -0.89 2.13
N VAL A 367 1.70 -1.15 1.31
CA VAL A 367 2.27 -0.18 0.36
C VAL A 367 1.58 -0.26 -1.00
N GLY A 368 1.76 0.78 -1.79
CA GLY A 368 1.38 0.82 -3.20
C GLY A 368 2.20 1.83 -3.98
N ASP A 369 2.63 1.44 -5.18
CA ASP A 369 3.35 2.28 -6.10
C ASP A 369 2.95 1.95 -7.55
N ALA A 370 2.53 2.94 -8.28
CA ALA A 370 2.29 2.88 -9.73
C ALA A 370 1.95 4.28 -10.28
N TYR A 371 2.25 4.51 -11.53
CA TYR A 371 1.94 5.76 -12.24
C TYR A 371 2.45 7.01 -11.51
N GLY A 372 3.60 6.93 -10.87
CA GLY A 372 4.15 8.01 -10.06
C GLY A 372 3.53 8.18 -8.67
N GLN A 373 2.48 7.46 -8.33
CA GLN A 373 1.91 7.45 -6.98
C GLN A 373 2.72 6.55 -6.06
N LEU A 374 3.03 7.02 -4.86
CA LEU A 374 3.65 6.24 -3.79
C LEU A 374 2.81 6.37 -2.54
N ILE A 375 2.35 5.24 -1.98
CA ILE A 375 1.42 5.20 -0.86
C ILE A 375 1.95 4.21 0.18
N ASP A 376 1.80 4.55 1.46
CA ASP A 376 1.92 3.59 2.56
C ASP A 376 0.89 3.92 3.62
N ILE A 377 0.15 2.92 4.08
CA ILE A 377 -0.78 2.99 5.20
C ILE A 377 -0.28 2.07 6.29
N ALA A 378 0.06 2.61 7.45
CA ALA A 378 0.79 1.89 8.46
C ALA A 378 0.28 2.11 9.89
N TYR A 379 0.34 1.05 10.71
CA TYR A 379 0.38 1.12 12.15
C TYR A 379 1.77 0.68 12.60
N VAL A 380 2.43 1.52 13.36
CA VAL A 380 3.80 1.32 13.81
C VAL A 380 3.81 1.04 15.31
N THR A 381 4.56 0.01 15.71
CA THR A 381 4.81 -0.29 17.13
C THR A 381 6.31 -0.38 17.40
N ASP A 382 6.76 0.19 18.51
CA ASP A 382 8.06 -0.15 19.13
C ASP A 382 7.78 -0.90 20.44
N LEU A 383 8.05 -2.19 20.43
CA LEU A 383 7.76 -3.09 21.55
C LEU A 383 8.59 -2.78 22.78
N ASP A 384 9.83 -2.28 22.60
CA ASP A 384 10.74 -1.94 23.69
C ASP A 384 10.43 -0.57 24.31
N LYS A 385 10.17 0.44 23.45
CA LYS A 385 9.88 1.81 23.88
C LYS A 385 8.41 2.02 24.25
N LYS A 386 7.55 1.03 24.02
CA LYS A 386 6.10 1.13 24.25
C LYS A 386 5.49 2.30 23.48
N ILE A 387 5.80 2.38 22.18
CA ILE A 387 5.29 3.38 21.26
C ILE A 387 4.34 2.70 20.28
N GLU A 388 3.27 3.40 19.94
CA GLU A 388 2.34 3.02 18.88
C GLU A 388 1.70 4.26 18.27
N PHE A 389 1.47 4.20 16.95
CA PHE A 389 0.75 5.23 16.20
C PHE A 389 0.32 4.72 14.84
N PHE A 390 -0.70 5.34 14.23
CA PHE A 390 -0.96 5.18 12.81
C PHE A 390 -0.36 6.31 12.01
N LEU A 391 0.11 5.99 10.81
CA LEU A 391 0.58 6.95 9.82
C LEU A 391 0.23 6.43 8.43
N SER A 392 -0.46 7.27 7.66
CA SER A 392 -0.79 6.98 6.26
C SER A 392 -0.39 8.16 5.41
N ALA A 393 0.25 7.91 4.28
CA ALA A 393 0.67 8.96 3.37
C ALA A 393 0.59 8.53 1.91
N THR A 394 0.30 9.50 1.04
CA THR A 394 0.46 9.39 -0.41
C THR A 394 1.22 10.59 -0.94
N ILE A 395 2.00 10.37 -2.00
CA ILE A 395 2.73 11.43 -2.73
C ILE A 395 2.81 11.06 -4.21
N TYR A 396 2.71 12.06 -5.08
CA TYR A 396 2.85 11.91 -6.53
C TYR A 396 4.26 12.25 -6.99
N CYS A 397 5.03 11.27 -7.42
CA CYS A 397 6.44 11.32 -7.78
C CYS A 397 6.62 11.22 -9.31
N ASN A 398 6.11 12.21 -10.04
CA ASN A 398 6.20 12.25 -11.51
C ASN A 398 6.42 13.70 -11.97
N SER A 399 7.65 14.19 -11.84
CA SER A 399 7.99 15.58 -12.10
C SER A 399 7.95 15.96 -13.60
N ASN A 400 8.18 14.98 -14.50
CA ASN A 400 8.10 15.21 -15.93
C ASN A 400 6.65 15.20 -16.45
N GLY A 401 5.69 14.67 -15.65
CA GLY A 401 4.27 14.61 -15.97
C GLY A 401 3.91 13.56 -17.02
N THR A 402 4.85 12.71 -17.46
CA THR A 402 4.59 11.64 -18.44
C THR A 402 4.33 10.33 -17.70
N LEU A 403 3.30 9.60 -18.07
CA LEU A 403 2.98 8.29 -17.52
C LEU A 403 3.45 7.16 -18.45
N ASN A 404 3.74 5.99 -17.89
CA ASN A 404 4.22 4.81 -18.62
C ASN A 404 5.53 5.04 -19.40
N ASP A 405 6.40 5.91 -18.90
CA ASP A 405 7.74 6.15 -19.46
C ASP A 405 8.84 5.53 -18.57
N ASP A 406 8.46 4.77 -17.55
CA ASP A 406 9.32 4.15 -16.56
C ASP A 406 10.25 5.14 -15.83
N THR A 407 9.91 6.43 -15.84
CA THR A 407 10.72 7.52 -15.28
C THR A 407 9.94 8.24 -14.17
N TYR A 408 9.99 7.69 -12.95
CA TYR A 408 9.33 8.25 -11.77
C TYR A 408 10.35 8.63 -10.70
N ASP A 409 10.04 9.66 -9.91
CA ASP A 409 10.92 10.18 -8.84
C ASP A 409 10.81 9.38 -7.53
N TYR A 410 10.56 8.06 -7.59
CA TYR A 410 10.38 7.23 -6.40
C TYR A 410 11.61 7.24 -5.51
N ASP A 411 12.80 6.96 -6.08
CA ASP A 411 14.06 6.85 -5.33
C ASP A 411 14.59 8.21 -4.86
N THR A 412 14.36 9.27 -5.63
CA THR A 412 14.92 10.59 -5.38
C THR A 412 14.05 11.46 -4.48
N ILE A 413 12.72 11.23 -4.49
CA ILE A 413 11.74 12.05 -3.76
C ILE A 413 10.83 11.20 -2.88
N GLY A 414 10.17 10.20 -3.46
CA GLY A 414 9.09 9.47 -2.80
C GLY A 414 9.56 8.66 -1.60
N LEU A 415 10.50 7.75 -1.79
CA LEU A 415 11.01 6.88 -0.71
C LEU A 415 11.77 7.67 0.36
N PRO A 416 12.61 8.69 0.03
CA PRO A 416 13.15 9.61 1.03
C PRO A 416 12.07 10.38 1.81
N PHE A 417 10.99 10.85 1.16
CA PHE A 417 9.88 11.47 1.84
C PHE A 417 9.21 10.52 2.84
N MET A 418 8.85 9.30 2.42
CA MET A 418 8.23 8.28 3.28
C MET A 418 9.11 7.94 4.48
N LYS A 419 10.41 7.72 4.25
CA LYS A 419 11.38 7.46 5.32
C LYS A 419 11.42 8.60 6.33
N ASN A 420 11.63 9.82 5.87
CA ASN A 420 11.79 10.99 6.74
C ASN A 420 10.49 11.31 7.47
N LEU A 421 9.32 11.15 6.84
CA LEU A 421 8.02 11.33 7.46
C LEU A 421 7.82 10.36 8.63
N GLY A 422 8.03 9.05 8.40
CA GLY A 422 7.92 8.05 9.44
C GLY A 422 8.87 8.31 10.61
N GLN A 423 10.12 8.70 10.32
CA GLN A 423 11.11 9.02 11.34
C GLN A 423 10.76 10.30 12.12
N ALA A 424 10.24 11.34 11.47
CA ALA A 424 9.82 12.56 12.14
C ALA A 424 8.67 12.30 13.13
N ILE A 425 7.66 11.54 12.71
CA ILE A 425 6.55 11.14 13.60
C ILE A 425 7.06 10.24 14.72
N TYR A 426 7.91 9.25 14.44
CA TYR A 426 8.49 8.39 15.47
C TYR A 426 9.31 9.19 16.50
N HIS A 427 10.11 10.19 16.09
CA HIS A 427 10.83 11.08 16.99
C HIS A 427 9.89 11.96 17.83
N HIS A 428 8.76 12.40 17.25
CA HIS A 428 7.71 13.08 18.01
C HIS A 428 7.14 12.14 19.08
N GLU A 429 6.80 10.92 18.73
CA GLU A 429 6.24 9.91 19.63
C GLU A 429 7.19 9.49 20.76
N LEU A 430 8.52 9.50 20.52
CA LEU A 430 9.53 9.28 21.56
C LEU A 430 9.51 10.36 22.65
N LYS A 431 9.19 11.61 22.29
CA LYS A 431 9.14 12.76 23.20
C LYS A 431 7.75 12.94 23.84
N ARG A 432 6.71 12.40 23.22
CA ARG A 432 5.32 12.57 23.65
C ARG A 432 5.08 11.93 25.02
N LYS A 433 4.57 12.72 25.97
CA LYS A 433 4.20 12.22 27.30
C LYS A 433 2.88 11.46 27.21
N ARG A 434 2.89 10.20 27.67
CA ARG A 434 1.71 9.34 27.81
C ARG A 434 1.31 9.19 29.27
N ARG A 435 0.03 9.28 29.55
CA ARG A 435 -0.48 9.01 30.90
C ARG A 435 -0.37 7.53 31.26
N TYR A 436 -0.64 6.66 30.29
CA TYR A 436 -0.52 5.21 30.42
C TYR A 436 0.26 4.69 29.20
N LEU A 437 1.21 3.80 29.46
CA LEU A 437 1.96 3.12 28.41
C LEU A 437 1.08 2.02 27.79
N PRO A 438 1.14 1.79 26.47
CA PRO A 438 0.39 0.73 25.84
C PRO A 438 0.89 -0.66 26.25
N ASP A 439 -0.03 -1.59 26.45
CA ASP A 439 0.27 -3.02 26.41
C ASP A 439 0.21 -3.46 24.94
N LEU A 440 1.38 -3.77 24.38
CA LEU A 440 1.57 -4.18 22.99
C LEU A 440 1.70 -5.71 22.84
N SER A 441 1.33 -6.48 23.86
CA SER A 441 1.46 -7.95 23.85
C SER A 441 0.72 -8.61 22.67
N LEU A 442 -0.43 -8.07 22.28
CA LEU A 442 -1.21 -8.54 21.13
C LEU A 442 -0.49 -8.37 19.78
N PHE A 443 0.50 -7.47 19.70
CA PHE A 443 1.28 -7.20 18.49
C PHE A 443 2.66 -7.86 18.51
N LYS A 444 2.95 -8.64 19.57
CA LYS A 444 4.16 -9.46 19.65
C LYS A 444 3.90 -10.83 19.02
N LEU A 445 4.04 -10.89 17.72
CA LEU A 445 3.74 -12.07 16.93
C LEU A 445 4.97 -12.97 16.76
N THR A 446 4.72 -14.26 16.45
CA THR A 446 5.76 -15.23 16.09
C THR A 446 5.81 -15.38 14.58
N TYR A 447 7.00 -15.19 14.01
CA TYR A 447 7.25 -15.32 12.57
C TYR A 447 7.83 -16.69 12.24
N ASP A 448 7.99 -17.00 10.95
CA ASP A 448 8.41 -18.33 10.51
C ASP A 448 9.91 -18.60 10.82
N LYS A 449 10.75 -17.53 10.94
CA LYS A 449 12.19 -17.60 11.29
C LYS A 449 12.52 -16.66 12.44
#